data_84e65c8c70e77a7b539b1bdcacdb5958
#
_entry.id   84e65c8c70e77a7b539b1bdcacdb5958
#
_cell.length_a   1.000
_cell.length_b   1.000
_cell.length_c   1.000
_cell.angle_alpha   90.00
_cell.angle_beta   90.00
_cell.angle_gamma   90.00
#
_symmetry.space_group_name_H-M   'P 1'
#
loop_
_entity.id
_entity.type
_entity.pdbx_description
1 polymer ?
#
loop_
_entity_poly.entity_id
_entity_poly.type
_entity_poly.pdbx_seq_one_letter_code
_entity_poly.pdbx_strand_id
1 'polypeptide(L)'
;MKSFLISDNRDTFVGLKLAGINGIIVHDRESALNEIKRAVQSSDIGILILTEKIVDMIGDAVMEYKTKSKVPLIIEIPDRHGSVRDTNAIEEYIRNSIGVKI
;
A
#
# COMPACT_ATOMS: atom_id res chain seq x y z
N MET A 1 -10.56 -13.67 -4.58
CA MET A 1 -10.00 -12.33 -4.41
C MET A 1 -8.50 -12.37 -4.54
N LYS A 2 -7.94 -11.44 -5.29
CA LYS A 2 -6.50 -11.36 -5.51
C LYS A 2 -5.92 -10.18 -4.77
N SER A 3 -4.64 -10.30 -4.41
CA SER A 3 -3.85 -9.18 -3.90
C SER A 3 -3.02 -8.60 -5.03
N PHE A 4 -2.85 -7.28 -5.04
CA PHE A 4 -2.06 -6.61 -6.06
C PHE A 4 -1.16 -5.56 -5.40
N LEU A 5 0.09 -5.48 -5.86
CA LEU A 5 1.10 -4.58 -5.31
C LEU A 5 1.40 -3.44 -6.27
N ILE A 6 1.46 -2.22 -5.74
CA ILE A 6 2.06 -1.08 -6.43
C ILE A 6 3.28 -0.65 -5.62
N SER A 7 4.47 -0.80 -6.19
CA SER A 7 5.74 -0.60 -5.51
C SER A 7 6.56 0.47 -6.19
N ASP A 8 7.37 1.17 -5.41
CA ASP A 8 8.38 2.09 -5.93
C ASP A 8 9.74 1.43 -6.16
N ASN A 9 9.91 0.20 -5.65
CA ASN A 9 11.19 -0.48 -5.71
C ASN A 9 11.07 -1.94 -6.14
N ARG A 10 12.15 -2.41 -6.75
CA ARG A 10 12.22 -3.76 -7.29
C ARG A 10 12.28 -4.84 -6.22
N ASP A 11 12.98 -4.58 -5.13
CA ASP A 11 13.18 -5.60 -4.09
C ASP A 11 11.85 -6.03 -3.47
N THR A 12 11.00 -5.07 -3.17
CA THR A 12 9.65 -5.37 -2.65
C THR A 12 8.82 -6.10 -3.69
N PHE A 13 8.87 -5.64 -4.94
CA PHE A 13 8.15 -6.27 -6.05
C PHE A 13 8.57 -7.74 -6.19
N VAL A 14 9.86 -8.02 -6.24
CA VAL A 14 10.37 -9.39 -6.40
C VAL A 14 10.01 -10.25 -5.19
N GLY A 15 10.17 -9.71 -3.98
CA GLY A 15 9.85 -10.45 -2.76
C GLY A 15 8.39 -10.88 -2.69
N LEU A 16 7.47 -9.99 -3.01
CA LEU A 16 6.04 -10.33 -3.01
C LEU A 16 5.66 -11.23 -4.18
N LYS A 17 6.32 -11.08 -5.32
CA LYS A 17 6.09 -11.97 -6.46
C LYS A 17 6.48 -13.40 -6.12
N LEU A 18 7.56 -13.61 -5.39
CA LEU A 18 7.96 -14.94 -4.92
C LEU A 18 6.91 -15.54 -3.98
N ALA A 19 6.17 -14.70 -3.27
CA ALA A 19 5.07 -15.13 -2.40
C ALA A 19 3.76 -15.31 -3.16
N GLY A 20 3.75 -15.14 -4.47
CA GLY A 20 2.56 -15.33 -5.29
C GLY A 20 1.72 -14.07 -5.49
N ILE A 21 2.22 -12.90 -5.13
CA ILE A 21 1.50 -11.64 -5.28
C ILE A 21 2.00 -10.90 -6.50
N ASN A 22 1.11 -10.64 -7.44
CA ASN A 22 1.43 -9.86 -8.63
C ASN A 22 1.45 -8.37 -8.31
N GLY A 23 2.16 -7.61 -9.12
CA GLY A 23 2.24 -6.17 -8.89
C GLY A 23 2.88 -5.45 -10.05
N ILE A 24 3.15 -4.17 -9.81
CA ILE A 24 3.79 -3.30 -10.78
C ILE A 24 4.71 -2.32 -10.05
N ILE A 25 5.75 -1.87 -10.73
CA ILE A 25 6.68 -0.85 -10.21
C ILE A 25 6.39 0.47 -10.92
N VAL A 26 6.21 1.53 -10.15
CA VAL A 26 6.02 2.88 -10.67
C VAL A 26 6.95 3.85 -9.94
N HIS A 27 7.33 4.94 -10.60
CA HIS A 27 8.30 5.88 -10.05
C HIS A 27 7.79 7.32 -10.01
N ASP A 28 6.60 7.60 -10.55
CA ASP A 28 6.05 8.94 -10.59
C ASP A 28 4.57 8.93 -10.17
N ARG A 29 4.10 10.11 -9.81
CA ARG A 29 2.73 10.30 -9.33
C ARG A 29 1.68 9.90 -10.36
N GLU A 30 1.89 10.29 -11.61
CA GLU A 30 0.91 10.00 -12.67
C GLU A 30 0.74 8.50 -12.88
N SER A 31 1.84 7.78 -12.97
CA SER A 31 1.81 6.32 -13.14
C SER A 31 1.17 5.66 -11.93
N ALA A 32 1.49 6.13 -10.72
CA ALA A 32 0.90 5.59 -9.49
C ALA A 32 -0.61 5.81 -9.45
N LEU A 33 -1.08 7.00 -9.82
CA LEU A 33 -2.51 7.29 -9.87
C LEU A 33 -3.24 6.44 -10.89
N ASN A 34 -2.64 6.25 -12.06
CA ASN A 34 -3.23 5.41 -13.10
C ASN A 34 -3.36 3.96 -12.62
N GLU A 35 -2.35 3.45 -11.96
CA GLU A 35 -2.35 2.06 -11.50
C GLU A 35 -3.34 1.82 -10.34
N ILE A 36 -3.44 2.76 -9.40
CA ILE A 36 -4.42 2.62 -8.32
C ILE A 36 -5.84 2.67 -8.88
N LYS A 37 -6.08 3.54 -9.85
CA LYS A 37 -7.39 3.63 -10.50
C LYS A 37 -7.76 2.32 -11.19
N ARG A 38 -6.82 1.73 -11.92
CA ARG A 38 -7.05 0.44 -12.58
C ARG A 38 -7.34 -0.67 -11.56
N ALA A 39 -6.58 -0.71 -10.48
CA ALA A 39 -6.75 -1.71 -9.44
C ALA A 39 -8.12 -1.59 -8.76
N VAL A 40 -8.52 -0.38 -8.44
CA VAL A 40 -9.81 -0.13 -7.78
C VAL A 40 -10.98 -0.51 -8.69
N GLN A 41 -10.82 -0.34 -9.99
CA GLN A 41 -11.87 -0.70 -10.96
C GLN A 41 -11.92 -2.19 -11.26
N SER A 42 -10.89 -2.95 -10.90
CA SER A 42 -10.85 -4.39 -11.15
C SER A 42 -11.66 -5.14 -10.10
N SER A 43 -12.61 -5.93 -10.53
CA SER A 43 -13.42 -6.74 -9.61
C SER A 43 -12.66 -7.90 -8.98
N ASP A 44 -11.50 -8.26 -9.53
CA ASP A 44 -10.69 -9.38 -9.03
C ASP A 44 -9.81 -9.01 -7.84
N ILE A 45 -9.47 -7.74 -7.69
CA ILE A 45 -8.55 -7.29 -6.64
C ILE A 45 -9.32 -6.98 -5.37
N GLY A 46 -9.05 -7.77 -4.32
CA GLY A 46 -9.64 -7.56 -3.01
C GLY A 46 -8.72 -6.86 -2.03
N ILE A 47 -7.41 -6.97 -2.25
CA ILE A 47 -6.39 -6.33 -1.41
C ILE A 47 -5.41 -5.59 -2.32
N LEU A 48 -5.22 -4.31 -2.04
CA LEU A 48 -4.27 -3.46 -2.75
C LEU A 48 -3.14 -3.08 -1.79
N ILE A 49 -1.92 -3.49 -2.10
CA ILE A 49 -0.75 -3.26 -1.27
C ILE A 49 0.06 -2.14 -1.89
N LEU A 50 0.34 -1.11 -1.11
CA LEU A 50 1.13 0.05 -1.54
C LEU A 50 2.37 0.18 -0.67
N THR A 51 3.51 0.46 -1.28
CA THR A 51 4.71 0.79 -0.51
C THR A 51 4.57 2.18 0.09
N GLU A 52 5.30 2.43 1.16
CA GLU A 52 5.25 3.71 1.88
C GLU A 52 5.51 4.90 0.97
N LYS A 53 6.49 4.79 0.06
CA LYS A 53 6.80 5.87 -0.87
C LYS A 53 5.67 6.13 -1.87
N ILE A 54 4.98 5.10 -2.30
CA ILE A 54 3.80 5.27 -3.16
C ILE A 54 2.70 6.01 -2.40
N VAL A 55 2.45 5.63 -1.15
CA VAL A 55 1.46 6.33 -0.32
C VAL A 55 1.84 7.79 -0.12
N ASP A 56 3.12 8.09 0.11
CA ASP A 56 3.58 9.48 0.25
C ASP A 56 3.34 10.28 -1.03
N MET A 57 3.47 9.61 -2.17
CA MET A 57 3.31 10.24 -3.48
C MET A 57 1.85 10.57 -3.81
N ILE A 58 0.92 9.71 -3.43
CA ILE A 58 -0.50 9.81 -3.79
C ILE A 58 -1.44 9.70 -2.59
N GLY A 59 -0.98 10.10 -1.40
CA GLY A 59 -1.74 9.93 -0.16
C GLY A 59 -3.15 10.53 -0.20
N ASP A 60 -3.34 11.66 -0.88
CA ASP A 60 -4.64 12.28 -1.08
C ASP A 60 -5.61 11.35 -1.82
N ALA A 61 -5.16 10.72 -2.90
CA ALA A 61 -5.97 9.79 -3.66
C ALA A 61 -6.24 8.51 -2.88
N VAL A 62 -5.24 8.01 -2.16
CA VAL A 62 -5.40 6.82 -1.31
C VAL A 62 -6.48 7.04 -0.27
N MET A 63 -6.43 8.19 0.41
CA MET A 63 -7.43 8.52 1.43
C MET A 63 -8.84 8.60 0.83
N GLU A 64 -8.96 9.19 -0.36
CA GLU A 64 -10.24 9.28 -1.05
C GLU A 64 -10.81 7.89 -1.35
N TYR A 65 -9.99 6.97 -1.87
CA TYR A 65 -10.46 5.62 -2.14
C TYR A 65 -10.81 4.85 -0.87
N LYS A 66 -10.05 5.03 0.21
CA LYS A 66 -10.35 4.39 1.50
C LYS A 66 -11.70 4.83 2.07
N THR A 67 -12.08 6.09 1.86
CA THR A 67 -13.34 6.62 2.41
C THR A 67 -14.53 6.29 1.54
N LYS A 68 -14.35 6.18 0.23
CA LYS A 68 -15.47 5.97 -0.71
C LYS A 68 -15.76 4.52 -1.01
N SER A 69 -14.78 3.64 -0.86
CA SER A 69 -14.92 2.25 -1.28
C SER A 69 -14.40 1.31 -0.21
N LYS A 70 -15.15 0.25 0.06
CA LYS A 70 -14.72 -0.78 1.00
C LYS A 70 -13.82 -1.82 0.35
N VAL A 71 -13.88 -1.94 -0.96
CA VAL A 71 -13.12 -2.91 -1.74
C VAL A 71 -12.44 -2.19 -2.89
N PRO A 72 -11.14 -2.39 -3.09
CA PRO A 72 -10.24 -3.27 -2.35
C PRO A 72 -9.83 -2.69 -0.98
N LEU A 73 -9.41 -3.56 -0.07
CA LEU A 73 -8.77 -3.13 1.16
C LEU A 73 -7.37 -2.62 0.81
N ILE A 74 -7.06 -1.39 1.20
CA ILE A 74 -5.76 -0.79 0.89
C ILE A 74 -4.84 -0.91 2.10
N ILE A 75 -3.66 -1.52 1.89
CA ILE A 75 -2.67 -1.76 2.93
C ILE A 75 -1.37 -1.08 2.53
N GLU A 76 -0.74 -0.39 3.48
CA GLU A 76 0.58 0.21 3.30
C GLU A 76 1.63 -0.68 3.94
N ILE A 77 2.74 -0.91 3.23
CA ILE A 77 3.89 -1.63 3.78
C ILE A 77 5.11 -0.71 3.83
N PRO A 78 6.00 -0.88 4.83
CA PRO A 78 7.16 -0.02 4.99
C PRO A 78 8.20 -0.25 3.90
N ASP A 79 9.12 0.73 3.77
CA ASP A 79 10.28 0.62 2.89
C ASP A 79 11.15 -0.57 3.29
N ARG A 80 11.85 -1.16 2.32
CA ARG A 80 12.74 -2.30 2.54
C ARG A 80 13.88 -2.01 3.52
N HIS A 81 14.25 -0.75 3.67
CA HIS A 81 15.27 -0.30 4.62
C HIS A 81 14.67 0.14 5.96
N GLY A 82 13.43 -0.21 6.21
CA GLY A 82 12.66 0.25 7.36
C GLY A 82 11.77 1.42 6.98
N SER A 83 10.85 1.76 7.87
CA SER A 83 9.94 2.86 7.62
C SER A 83 10.68 4.19 7.68
N VAL A 84 10.33 5.11 6.75
CA VAL A 84 10.82 6.49 6.82
C VAL A 84 10.02 7.31 7.85
N ARG A 85 8.96 6.72 8.38
CA ARG A 85 8.15 7.35 9.42
C ARG A 85 8.76 7.15 10.79
N ASP A 86 8.40 8.03 11.72
CA ASP A 86 8.87 7.94 13.09
C ASP A 86 8.48 6.60 13.71
N THR A 87 9.46 5.92 14.33
CA THR A 87 9.24 4.66 15.03
C THR A 87 8.16 4.78 16.11
N ASN A 88 8.14 5.92 16.83
CA ASN A 88 7.12 6.16 17.84
C ASN A 88 5.71 6.20 17.25
N ALA A 89 5.56 6.77 16.06
CA ALA A 89 4.28 6.81 15.39
C ALA A 89 3.78 5.41 15.03
N ILE A 90 4.69 4.53 14.62
CA ILE A 90 4.36 3.15 14.30
C ILE A 90 3.95 2.39 15.55
N GLU A 91 4.71 2.54 16.63
CA GLU A 91 4.37 1.91 17.91
C GLU A 91 3.01 2.36 18.42
N GLU A 92 2.74 3.65 18.31
CA GLU A 92 1.46 4.21 18.70
C GLU A 92 0.33 3.66 17.86
N TYR A 93 0.53 3.55 16.56
CA TYR A 93 -0.45 2.98 15.65
C TYR A 93 -0.79 1.53 16.02
N ILE A 94 0.23 0.70 16.26
CA ILE A 94 0.03 -0.69 16.65
C ILE A 94 -0.70 -0.77 17.99
N ARG A 95 -0.30 0.03 18.95
CA ARG A 95 -0.91 0.07 20.29
C ARG A 95 -2.39 0.41 20.19
N ASN A 96 -2.74 1.40 19.40
CA ASN A 96 -4.12 1.82 19.22
C ASN A 96 -4.94 0.77 18.48
N SER A 97 -4.34 0.10 17.49
CA SER A 97 -5.03 -0.91 16.69
C SER A 97 -5.41 -2.15 17.47
N ILE A 98 -4.57 -2.57 18.44
CA ILE A 98 -4.82 -3.76 19.24
C ILE A 98 -5.42 -3.45 20.61
N GLY A 99 -5.59 -2.17 20.94
CA GLY A 99 -6.17 -1.76 22.20
C GLY A 99 -5.29 -2.02 23.42
N VAL A 100 -4.02 -2.27 23.23
CA VAL A 100 -3.09 -2.50 24.35
C VAL A 100 -2.55 -1.18 24.85
N LYS A 101 -2.70 -0.94 26.14
CA LYS A 101 -2.08 0.20 26.81
C LYS A 101 -0.85 -0.31 27.54
N ILE A 102 0.27 0.24 27.15
CA ILE A 102 1.55 -0.10 27.75
C ILE A 102 2.09 1.09 28.50
#